data_69bfb3d60828dd9050e4a14d06d81fb4
#
_entry.id   69bfb3d60828dd9050e4a14d06d81fb4
#
_cell.length_a   1.000
_cell.length_b   1.000
_cell.length_c   1.000
_cell.angle_alpha   90.00
_cell.angle_beta   90.00
_cell.angle_gamma   90.00
#
_symmetry.space_group_name_H-M   'P 1'
#
loop_
_entity.id
_entity.type
_entity.pdbx_description
1 polymer ?
#
loop_
_entity_poly.entity_id
_entity_poly.type
_entity_poly.pdbx_seq_one_letter_code
_entity_poly.pdbx_strand_id
1 'polypeptide(L)'
;ANAEILARKEYLDGSAKLINRAISDRIMLTAGAQPLDVPDFMFQYREAANFPWKSQAAWLYSQMLRWDHLVYNPQDQLRAEEVFRPNVYRTALKGLDTPIPGANAKLEGSVTASLPVGSTQGRLTLGANPFFDGRVFDPMEVEKYLDSLPKI
;
A
#
# COMPACT_ATOMS: atom_id res chain seq x y z
N ALA A 1 9.07 0.42 20.08
CA ALA A 1 8.99 1.84 19.62
C ALA A 1 7.78 2.10 18.72
N ASN A 2 7.62 1.46 17.54
CA ASN A 2 6.51 1.77 16.62
C ASN A 2 5.13 1.52 17.25
N ALA A 3 4.94 0.38 17.92
CA ALA A 3 3.67 0.06 18.59
C ALA A 3 3.29 1.05 19.70
N GLU A 4 4.26 1.59 20.40
CA GLU A 4 4.03 2.60 21.46
C GLU A 4 3.61 3.95 20.85
N ILE A 5 4.19 4.32 19.70
CA ILE A 5 3.77 5.53 18.98
C ILE A 5 2.33 5.35 18.49
N LEU A 6 2.05 4.23 17.82
CA LEU A 6 0.71 3.93 17.29
C LEU A 6 -0.35 3.78 18.40
N ALA A 7 0.04 3.39 19.62
CA ALA A 7 -0.87 3.26 20.75
C ALA A 7 -1.38 4.60 21.32
N ARG A 8 -0.75 5.71 20.95
CA ARG A 8 -1.15 7.03 21.46
C ARG A 8 -2.56 7.39 20.97
N LYS A 9 -3.23 8.25 21.74
CA LYS A 9 -4.58 8.72 21.48
C LYS A 9 -4.75 9.40 20.11
N GLU A 10 -3.68 10.07 19.65
CA GLU A 10 -3.65 10.76 18.35
C GLU A 10 -3.65 9.81 17.16
N TYR A 11 -3.43 8.50 17.39
CA TYR A 11 -3.37 7.47 16.33
C TYR A 11 -4.43 6.39 16.57
N LEU A 12 -4.06 5.23 17.12
CA LEU A 12 -4.99 4.10 17.25
C LEU A 12 -5.68 4.03 18.62
N ASP A 13 -5.22 4.82 19.60
CA ASP A 13 -5.76 4.83 20.98
C ASP A 13 -5.98 3.42 21.55
N GLY A 14 -4.95 2.58 21.45
CA GLY A 14 -5.09 1.15 21.77
C GLY A 14 -3.92 0.59 22.57
N SER A 15 -4.00 -0.71 22.86
CA SER A 15 -2.94 -1.40 23.58
C SER A 15 -1.68 -1.57 22.73
N ALA A 16 -0.54 -0.98 23.13
CA ALA A 16 0.74 -1.17 22.47
C ALA A 16 1.13 -2.65 22.35
N LYS A 17 0.73 -3.50 23.31
CA LYS A 17 0.97 -4.95 23.28
C LYS A 17 0.20 -5.62 22.13
N LEU A 18 -1.07 -5.26 21.93
CA LEU A 18 -1.88 -5.80 20.83
C LEU A 18 -1.38 -5.30 19.47
N ILE A 19 -1.09 -4.00 19.38
CA ILE A 19 -0.53 -3.40 18.17
C ILE A 19 0.80 -4.06 17.80
N ASN A 20 1.70 -4.27 18.78
CA ASN A 20 2.99 -4.93 18.53
C ASN A 20 2.81 -6.35 17.97
N ARG A 21 1.81 -7.09 18.43
CA ARG A 21 1.50 -8.43 17.89
C ARG A 21 1.03 -8.37 16.43
N ALA A 22 0.30 -7.32 16.05
CA ALA A 22 -0.22 -7.14 14.70
C ALA A 22 0.86 -6.71 13.69
N ILE A 23 1.89 -5.97 14.15
CA ILE A 23 2.94 -5.43 13.27
C ILE A 23 4.29 -6.17 13.40
N SER A 24 4.33 -7.27 14.15
CA SER A 24 5.53 -8.11 14.27
C SER A 24 5.49 -9.26 13.27
N ASP A 25 6.66 -9.78 12.94
CA ASP A 25 6.78 -10.97 12.09
C ASP A 25 6.42 -12.28 12.83
N ARG A 26 5.87 -12.18 14.05
CA ARG A 26 5.42 -13.32 14.87
C ARG A 26 3.92 -13.34 14.97
N ILE A 27 3.29 -14.28 14.30
CA ILE A 27 1.83 -14.42 14.26
C ILE A 27 1.36 -15.69 14.99
N MET A 28 0.18 -15.60 15.61
CA MET A 28 -0.51 -16.76 16.16
C MET A 28 -1.72 -17.09 15.29
N LEU A 29 -1.73 -18.29 14.71
CA LEU A 29 -2.82 -18.72 13.82
C LEU A 29 -4.09 -19.08 14.60
N THR A 30 -3.93 -19.57 15.82
CA THR A 30 -5.07 -19.91 16.72
C THR A 30 -4.75 -19.50 18.15
N ALA A 31 -5.78 -19.32 18.96
CA ALA A 31 -5.62 -19.01 20.38
C ALA A 31 -4.84 -20.15 21.08
N GLY A 32 -3.80 -19.78 21.82
CA GLY A 32 -2.96 -20.74 22.56
C GLY A 32 -1.93 -21.50 21.73
N ALA A 33 -1.88 -21.31 20.42
CA ALA A 33 -0.82 -21.89 19.59
C ALA A 33 0.55 -21.25 19.88
N GLN A 34 1.62 -21.97 19.52
CA GLN A 34 2.95 -21.35 19.50
C GLN A 34 3.01 -20.32 18.39
N PRO A 35 3.63 -19.15 18.63
CA PRO A 35 3.82 -18.16 17.59
C PRO A 35 4.67 -18.70 16.44
N LEU A 36 4.22 -18.45 15.23
CA LEU A 36 4.94 -18.75 13.99
C LEU A 36 5.73 -17.51 13.58
N ASP A 37 7.02 -17.69 13.33
CA ASP A 37 7.85 -16.63 12.73
C ASP A 37 7.61 -16.60 11.21
N VAL A 38 7.13 -15.46 10.73
CA VAL A 38 6.85 -15.21 9.30
C VAL A 38 7.65 -13.99 8.87
N PRO A 39 8.90 -14.19 8.44
CA PRO A 39 9.75 -13.08 8.02
C PRO A 39 9.06 -12.23 6.95
N ASP A 40 9.19 -10.92 7.09
CA ASP A 40 8.61 -9.95 6.15
C ASP A 40 7.07 -9.97 6.07
N PHE A 41 6.38 -10.45 7.14
CA PHE A 41 4.93 -10.38 7.22
C PHE A 41 4.41 -8.94 7.12
N MET A 42 5.14 -7.98 7.69
CA MET A 42 4.83 -6.56 7.61
C MET A 42 6.00 -5.77 7.05
N PHE A 43 5.85 -5.33 5.82
CA PHE A 43 6.76 -4.34 5.25
C PHE A 43 6.43 -2.95 5.79
N GLN A 44 7.39 -2.28 6.43
CA GLN A 44 7.15 -0.96 7.04
C GLN A 44 7.77 0.20 6.25
N TYR A 45 8.90 0.02 5.59
CA TYR A 45 9.56 1.08 4.80
C TYR A 45 10.28 0.56 3.58
N ARG A 46 10.73 -0.69 3.59
CA ARG A 46 11.40 -1.30 2.45
C ARG A 46 10.51 -1.30 1.22
N GLU A 47 11.09 -1.18 0.05
CA GLU A 47 10.40 -1.27 -1.23
C GLU A 47 9.27 -0.23 -1.38
N ALA A 48 9.40 0.90 -0.67
CA ALA A 48 8.39 1.95 -0.60
C ALA A 48 7.01 1.47 -0.10
N ALA A 49 6.97 0.49 0.82
CA ALA A 49 5.73 -0.11 1.32
C ALA A 49 4.76 0.91 1.93
N ASN A 50 5.27 1.94 2.62
CA ASN A 50 4.45 3.00 3.23
C ASN A 50 4.25 4.23 2.33
N PHE A 51 4.78 4.20 1.11
CA PHE A 51 4.60 5.33 0.20
C PHE A 51 3.15 5.38 -0.29
N PRO A 52 2.48 6.54 -0.18
CA PRO A 52 1.08 6.66 -0.59
C PRO A 52 0.96 6.78 -2.12
N TRP A 53 1.02 5.66 -2.79
CA TRP A 53 0.86 5.58 -4.24
C TRP A 53 -0.55 5.96 -4.66
N LYS A 54 -0.72 6.99 -5.49
CA LYS A 54 -2.04 7.36 -6.01
C LYS A 54 -2.72 6.24 -6.80
N SER A 55 -1.93 5.40 -7.46
CA SER A 55 -2.43 4.19 -8.13
C SER A 55 -3.12 3.21 -7.19
N GLN A 56 -2.68 3.09 -5.93
CA GLN A 56 -3.36 2.27 -4.93
C GLN A 56 -4.72 2.86 -4.53
N ALA A 57 -4.81 4.19 -4.41
CA ALA A 57 -6.10 4.85 -4.17
C ALA A 57 -7.07 4.66 -5.34
N ALA A 58 -6.59 4.78 -6.58
CA ALA A 58 -7.39 4.50 -7.77
C ALA A 58 -7.83 3.03 -7.83
N TRP A 59 -6.95 2.10 -7.44
CA TRP A 59 -7.31 0.68 -7.36
C TRP A 59 -8.38 0.43 -6.28
N LEU A 60 -8.26 1.02 -5.11
CA LEU A 60 -9.29 0.93 -4.06
C LEU A 60 -10.64 1.49 -4.55
N TYR A 61 -10.63 2.62 -5.24
CA TYR A 61 -11.82 3.19 -5.88
C TYR A 61 -12.42 2.19 -6.88
N SER A 62 -11.60 1.54 -7.72
CA SER A 62 -12.08 0.54 -8.67
C SER A 62 -12.77 -0.66 -7.98
N GLN A 63 -12.33 -1.07 -6.78
CA GLN A 63 -13.00 -2.12 -6.04
C GLN A 63 -14.38 -1.69 -5.52
N MET A 64 -14.54 -0.42 -5.12
CA MET A 64 -15.86 0.10 -4.74
C MET A 64 -16.85 0.11 -5.92
N LEU A 65 -16.34 0.39 -7.13
CA LEU A 65 -17.13 0.27 -8.37
C LEU A 65 -17.48 -1.18 -8.69
N ARG A 66 -16.51 -2.10 -8.55
CA ARG A 66 -16.69 -3.54 -8.79
C ARG A 66 -17.81 -4.14 -7.91
N TRP A 67 -17.95 -3.64 -6.69
CA TRP A 67 -18.94 -4.12 -5.72
C TRP A 67 -20.24 -3.29 -5.73
N ASP A 68 -20.48 -2.50 -6.77
CA ASP A 68 -21.67 -1.65 -6.95
C ASP A 68 -21.93 -0.66 -5.79
N HIS A 69 -20.88 -0.30 -5.04
CA HIS A 69 -21.00 0.73 -4.01
C HIS A 69 -20.99 2.14 -4.59
N LEU A 70 -20.43 2.32 -5.77
CA LEU A 70 -20.31 3.59 -6.49
C LEU A 70 -20.59 3.39 -7.97
N VAL A 71 -20.94 4.48 -8.65
CA VAL A 71 -20.95 4.57 -10.12
C VAL A 71 -19.71 5.31 -10.56
N TYR A 72 -19.09 4.87 -11.67
CA TYR A 72 -17.86 5.49 -12.16
C TYR A 72 -18.07 6.97 -12.49
N ASN A 73 -17.16 7.78 -11.99
CA ASN A 73 -17.06 9.20 -12.28
C ASN A 73 -15.58 9.61 -12.23
N PRO A 74 -15.02 10.17 -13.32
CA PRO A 74 -13.62 10.59 -13.37
C PRO A 74 -13.23 11.60 -12.28
N GLN A 75 -14.15 12.48 -11.88
CA GLN A 75 -13.90 13.46 -10.81
C GLN A 75 -13.79 12.79 -9.44
N ASP A 76 -14.55 11.75 -9.20
CA ASP A 76 -14.50 11.01 -7.93
C ASP A 76 -13.25 10.13 -7.87
N GLN A 77 -12.80 9.58 -9.01
CA GLN A 77 -11.49 8.92 -9.09
C GLN A 77 -10.36 9.90 -8.70
N LEU A 78 -10.33 11.09 -9.28
CA LEU A 78 -9.33 12.11 -8.93
C LEU A 78 -9.37 12.48 -7.44
N ARG A 79 -10.57 12.63 -6.86
CA ARG A 79 -10.73 12.88 -5.42
C ARG A 79 -10.20 11.72 -4.57
N ALA A 80 -10.45 10.49 -4.95
CA ALA A 80 -9.91 9.32 -4.28
C ALA A 80 -8.37 9.31 -4.32
N GLU A 81 -7.78 9.61 -5.48
CA GLU A 81 -6.33 9.72 -5.63
C GLU A 81 -5.70 10.85 -4.80
N GLU A 82 -6.42 11.96 -4.59
CA GLU A 82 -5.96 13.10 -3.78
C GLU A 82 -5.92 12.82 -2.28
N VAL A 83 -6.60 11.79 -1.80
CA VAL A 83 -6.49 11.33 -0.40
C VAL A 83 -5.08 10.84 -0.12
N PHE A 84 -4.43 10.22 -1.10
CA PHE A 84 -3.04 9.80 -0.98
C PHE A 84 -2.11 10.97 -1.33
N ARG A 85 -1.25 11.33 -0.39
CA ARG A 85 -0.47 12.57 -0.41
C ARG A 85 1.05 12.32 -0.53
N PRO A 86 1.55 11.85 -1.70
CA PRO A 86 2.98 11.59 -1.89
C PRO A 86 3.85 12.85 -1.70
N ASN A 87 3.31 14.04 -1.96
CA ASN A 87 3.99 15.30 -1.71
C ASN A 87 4.26 15.54 -0.21
N VAL A 88 3.28 15.25 0.64
CA VAL A 88 3.43 15.36 2.11
C VAL A 88 4.46 14.36 2.61
N TYR A 89 4.38 13.10 2.14
CA TYR A 89 5.33 12.06 2.48
C TYR A 89 6.77 12.45 2.12
N ARG A 90 7.00 12.95 0.89
CA ARG A 90 8.32 13.42 0.46
C ARG A 90 8.83 14.57 1.32
N THR A 91 7.96 15.51 1.64
CA THR A 91 8.33 16.66 2.48
C THR A 91 8.72 16.21 3.88
N ALA A 92 7.95 15.31 4.49
CA ALA A 92 8.18 14.82 5.85
C ALA A 92 9.46 13.99 5.99
N LEU A 93 9.85 13.26 4.94
CA LEU A 93 11.03 12.38 4.95
C LEU A 93 12.26 12.98 4.25
N LYS A 94 12.17 14.24 3.82
CA LYS A 94 13.28 14.92 3.19
C LYS A 94 14.50 14.97 4.11
N GLY A 95 15.63 14.49 3.60
CA GLY A 95 16.91 14.49 4.36
C GLY A 95 17.07 13.33 5.33
N LEU A 96 16.09 12.43 5.46
CA LEU A 96 16.28 11.16 6.16
C LEU A 96 16.91 10.14 5.21
N ASP A 97 17.67 9.19 5.75
CA ASP A 97 18.29 8.11 4.96
C ASP A 97 17.25 7.03 4.61
N THR A 98 16.30 7.42 3.75
CA THR A 98 15.26 6.52 3.26
C THR A 98 14.98 6.75 1.78
N PRO A 99 14.88 5.70 0.96
CA PRO A 99 14.55 5.84 -0.45
C PRO A 99 13.13 6.35 -0.65
N ILE A 100 12.96 7.31 -1.54
CA ILE A 100 11.66 7.95 -1.82
C ILE A 100 11.36 7.86 -3.31
N PRO A 101 10.20 7.27 -3.72
CA PRO A 101 9.81 7.18 -5.11
C PRO A 101 9.73 8.53 -5.82
N GLY A 102 10.18 8.58 -7.08
CA GLY A 102 10.07 9.76 -7.93
C GLY A 102 8.66 9.95 -8.50
N ALA A 103 8.00 8.86 -8.89
CA ALA A 103 6.62 8.88 -9.40
C ALA A 103 5.58 8.96 -8.29
N ASN A 104 4.36 9.41 -8.62
CA ASN A 104 3.21 9.40 -7.69
C ASN A 104 2.34 8.15 -7.84
N ALA A 105 2.40 7.51 -9.00
CA ALA A 105 1.61 6.34 -9.36
C ALA A 105 2.49 5.35 -10.12
N LYS A 106 2.05 4.11 -10.20
CA LYS A 106 2.67 3.03 -10.96
C LYS A 106 1.58 2.07 -11.46
N LEU A 107 1.95 1.15 -12.34
CA LEU A 107 1.10 0.01 -12.66
C LEU A 107 1.10 -0.95 -11.49
N GLU A 108 -0.06 -1.22 -10.89
CA GLU A 108 -0.16 -2.17 -9.79
C GLU A 108 -0.24 -3.60 -10.32
N GLY A 109 0.48 -4.50 -9.67
CA GLY A 109 0.56 -5.90 -10.09
C GLY A 109 1.53 -6.19 -11.25
N SER A 110 2.25 -5.18 -11.76
CA SER A 110 3.11 -5.34 -12.95
C SER A 110 4.52 -5.83 -12.66
N VAL A 111 4.98 -5.74 -11.42
CA VAL A 111 6.35 -6.09 -11.03
C VAL A 111 6.41 -7.58 -10.70
N THR A 112 7.04 -8.37 -11.56
CA THR A 112 7.17 -9.83 -11.39
C THR A 112 8.47 -10.26 -10.74
N ALA A 113 9.48 -9.38 -10.72
CA ALA A 113 10.76 -9.58 -10.04
C ALA A 113 11.29 -8.23 -9.53
N SER A 114 12.13 -8.26 -8.51
CA SER A 114 12.73 -7.03 -7.97
C SER A 114 13.43 -6.22 -9.06
N LEU A 115 13.14 -4.92 -9.12
CA LEU A 115 13.76 -4.02 -10.08
C LEU A 115 14.06 -2.64 -9.46
N PRO A 116 15.16 -2.00 -9.86
CA PRO A 116 15.44 -0.63 -9.48
C PRO A 116 14.49 0.34 -10.19
N VAL A 117 14.04 1.36 -9.47
CA VAL A 117 13.10 2.38 -9.97
C VAL A 117 13.60 3.79 -9.67
N GLY A 118 13.03 4.77 -10.37
CA GLY A 118 13.34 6.18 -10.16
C GLY A 118 12.97 6.64 -8.75
N SER A 119 13.91 7.34 -8.11
CA SER A 119 13.75 7.91 -6.77
C SER A 119 14.18 9.36 -6.73
N THR A 120 13.58 10.16 -5.85
CA THR A 120 14.01 11.53 -5.57
C THR A 120 15.08 11.57 -4.48
N GLN A 121 15.24 10.47 -3.73
CA GLN A 121 16.21 10.35 -2.64
C GLN A 121 16.58 8.87 -2.47
N GLY A 122 17.88 8.58 -2.33
CA GLY A 122 18.42 7.25 -2.16
C GLY A 122 18.23 6.33 -3.37
N ARG A 123 18.63 5.07 -3.23
CA ARG A 123 18.38 4.02 -4.24
C ARG A 123 17.15 3.24 -3.84
N LEU A 124 16.20 3.14 -4.74
CA LEU A 124 14.96 2.40 -4.52
C LEU A 124 14.89 1.17 -5.43
N THR A 125 14.59 0.05 -4.82
CA THR A 125 14.21 -1.18 -5.52
C THR A 125 12.78 -1.53 -5.09
N LEU A 126 11.91 -1.85 -6.03
CA LEU A 126 10.61 -2.44 -5.75
C LEU A 126 10.72 -3.96 -5.87
N GLY A 127 10.11 -4.67 -4.94
CA GLY A 127 9.97 -6.11 -5.00
C GLY A 127 8.82 -6.54 -5.91
N ALA A 128 8.74 -7.84 -6.17
CA ALA A 128 7.63 -8.43 -6.92
C ALA A 128 6.30 -8.18 -6.20
N ASN A 129 5.31 -7.71 -6.95
CA ASN A 129 3.97 -7.40 -6.41
C ASN A 129 2.84 -7.81 -7.35
N PRO A 130 2.92 -8.97 -8.03
CA PRO A 130 1.84 -9.42 -8.91
C PRO A 130 0.57 -9.63 -8.08
N PHE A 131 -0.58 -9.31 -8.68
CA PHE A 131 -1.84 -9.75 -8.10
C PHE A 131 -1.98 -11.27 -8.25
N PHE A 132 -2.71 -11.90 -7.32
CA PHE A 132 -2.87 -13.35 -7.30
C PHE A 132 -3.54 -13.91 -8.57
N ASP A 133 -4.31 -13.08 -9.29
CA ASP A 133 -4.98 -13.41 -10.54
C ASP A 133 -4.15 -13.02 -11.79
N GLY A 134 -2.94 -12.50 -11.59
CA GLY A 134 -2.01 -12.12 -12.65
C GLY A 134 -2.41 -10.86 -13.44
N ARG A 135 -3.47 -10.15 -13.03
CA ARG A 135 -3.88 -8.91 -13.70
C ARG A 135 -2.95 -7.75 -13.36
N VAL A 136 -2.96 -6.77 -14.23
CA VAL A 136 -2.26 -5.49 -14.01
C VAL A 136 -3.31 -4.39 -13.99
N PHE A 137 -3.25 -3.54 -12.99
CA PHE A 137 -4.10 -2.36 -12.87
C PHE A 137 -3.35 -1.12 -13.34
N ASP A 138 -3.88 -0.47 -14.37
CA ASP A 138 -3.44 0.84 -14.83
C ASP A 138 -4.41 1.89 -14.28
N PRO A 139 -3.96 2.87 -13.46
CA PRO A 139 -4.83 3.92 -12.93
C PRO A 139 -5.38 4.86 -14.01
N MET A 140 -4.79 4.87 -15.22
CA MET A 140 -5.29 5.64 -16.35
C MET A 140 -6.39 4.92 -17.14
N GLU A 141 -6.63 3.62 -16.86
CA GLU A 141 -7.51 2.73 -17.62
C GLU A 141 -8.48 1.97 -16.68
N VAL A 142 -9.08 2.67 -15.71
CA VAL A 142 -9.91 2.06 -14.66
C VAL A 142 -11.10 1.29 -15.24
N GLU A 143 -11.82 1.85 -16.21
CA GLU A 143 -12.97 1.18 -16.84
C GLU A 143 -12.55 -0.11 -17.55
N LYS A 144 -11.46 -0.06 -18.31
CA LYS A 144 -10.91 -1.24 -18.98
C LYS A 144 -10.48 -2.34 -18.00
N TYR A 145 -9.93 -1.96 -16.85
CA TYR A 145 -9.63 -2.91 -15.79
C TYR A 145 -10.91 -3.57 -15.26
N LEU A 146 -11.96 -2.78 -14.99
CA LEU A 146 -13.25 -3.30 -14.53
C LEU A 146 -13.91 -4.25 -15.54
N ASP A 147 -13.85 -3.93 -16.82
CA ASP A 147 -14.37 -4.77 -17.90
C ASP A 147 -13.63 -6.12 -18.01
N SER A 148 -12.38 -6.18 -17.57
CA SER A 148 -11.57 -7.39 -17.55
C SER A 148 -11.91 -8.33 -16.39
N LEU A 149 -12.65 -7.85 -15.38
CA LEU A 149 -12.98 -8.63 -14.19
C LEU A 149 -14.20 -9.55 -14.44
N PRO A 150 -14.27 -10.71 -13.76
CA PRO A 150 -15.50 -11.50 -13.75
C PRO A 150 -16.66 -10.66 -13.22
N LYS A 151 -17.80 -10.70 -13.92
CA LYS A 151 -19.05 -10.11 -13.42
C LYS A 151 -19.47 -10.86 -12.17
N ILE A 152 -19.80 -10.12 -11.14
CA ILE A 152 -20.30 -10.64 -9.87
C ILE A 152 -21.83 -10.79 -9.97
#